data_2f5fe333e25498158afd97592f776e7f
#
_entry.id   2f5fe333e25498158afd97592f776e7f
#
_cell.length_a   1.000
_cell.length_b   1.000
_cell.length_c   1.000
_cell.angle_alpha   90.00
_cell.angle_beta   90.00
_cell.angle_gamma   90.00
#
_symmetry.space_group_name_H-M   'P 1'
#
loop_
_entity.id
_entity.type
_entity.pdbx_description
1 polymer ?
#
loop_
_entity_poly.entity_id
_entity_poly.type
_entity_poly.pdbx_seq_one_letter_code
_entity_poly.pdbx_strand_id
1 'polypeptide(L)'
;MSQREEIIAVASKEIGYKEYQGNNNKYGVWFGMNNQPWCDIFVSWCAAHAGLQDIVPKNAYVPDRMAYYKKLNAFYKRGTYTPKQGDLVLFDFNLNGTPDHIGFVYEIKGSTLTTIEGNTTKNGESSNGDGVYQKSRNINSSIILGYCVPAYEEEEDVMRYQKISEIPSWGKATVDKLIKMGVIQGNTKGLDLSEDMLRVLVYNDRAGLYD
;
A
#
# COMPACT_ATOMS: atom_id res chain seq x y z
N MET A 1 4.89 3.63 9.63
CA MET A 1 4.66 3.22 8.22
C MET A 1 3.31 2.56 8.21
N SER A 2 2.40 2.99 7.36
CA SER A 2 1.08 2.37 7.24
C SER A 2 1.18 0.97 6.63
N GLN A 3 0.18 0.12 6.87
CA GLN A 3 0.12 -1.22 6.27
C GLN A 3 0.21 -1.16 4.73
N ARG A 4 -0.35 -0.11 4.11
CA ARG A 4 -0.24 0.14 2.66
C ARG A 4 1.20 0.43 2.22
N GLU A 5 1.93 1.23 2.99
CA GLU A 5 3.34 1.52 2.72
C GLU A 5 4.21 0.28 2.96
N GLU A 6 3.91 -0.53 3.97
CA GLU A 6 4.66 -1.76 4.28
C GLU A 6 4.60 -2.78 3.14
N ILE A 7 3.40 -3.08 2.63
CA ILE A 7 3.27 -4.05 1.52
C ILE A 7 3.95 -3.54 0.24
N ILE A 8 3.86 -2.24 -0.03
CA ILE A 8 4.51 -1.62 -1.19
C ILE A 8 6.03 -1.57 -1.00
N ALA A 9 6.53 -1.35 0.22
CA ALA A 9 7.96 -1.41 0.51
C ALA A 9 8.53 -2.82 0.28
N VAL A 10 7.78 -3.87 0.64
CA VAL A 10 8.15 -5.27 0.34
C VAL A 10 8.16 -5.50 -1.17
N ALA A 11 7.08 -5.15 -1.88
CA ALA A 11 6.98 -5.36 -3.32
C ALA A 11 8.06 -4.57 -4.10
N SER A 12 8.38 -3.35 -3.66
CA SER A 12 9.39 -2.49 -4.30
C SER A 12 10.81 -3.06 -4.24
N LYS A 13 11.17 -3.77 -3.16
CA LYS A 13 12.47 -4.43 -3.03
C LYS A 13 12.66 -5.57 -4.03
N GLU A 14 11.59 -6.09 -4.57
CA GLU A 14 11.59 -7.18 -5.53
C GLU A 14 11.71 -6.72 -6.99
N ILE A 15 11.56 -5.42 -7.27
CA ILE A 15 11.68 -4.87 -8.64
C ILE A 15 13.04 -5.22 -9.23
N GLY A 16 13.01 -5.82 -10.42
CA GLY A 16 14.21 -6.31 -11.10
C GLY A 16 14.51 -7.78 -10.86
N TYR A 17 13.80 -8.46 -9.97
CA TYR A 17 13.88 -9.91 -9.84
C TYR A 17 13.54 -10.59 -11.17
N LYS A 18 14.30 -11.62 -11.52
CA LYS A 18 14.09 -12.47 -12.68
C LYS A 18 13.91 -13.91 -12.26
N GLU A 19 12.92 -14.58 -12.86
CA GLU A 19 12.78 -16.01 -12.72
C GLU A 19 13.86 -16.76 -13.50
N TYR A 20 14.02 -18.04 -13.16
CA TYR A 20 14.70 -18.99 -14.04
C TYR A 20 13.73 -19.49 -15.11
N GLN A 21 14.26 -20.20 -16.10
CA GLN A 21 13.47 -20.74 -17.20
C GLN A 21 12.25 -21.54 -16.70
N GLY A 22 11.08 -21.32 -17.31
CA GLY A 22 9.88 -22.10 -17.07
C GLY A 22 9.14 -21.78 -15.77
N ASN A 23 9.02 -20.52 -15.43
CA ASN A 23 8.38 -20.05 -14.20
C ASN A 23 9.03 -20.59 -12.91
N ASN A 24 10.30 -20.98 -12.96
CA ASN A 24 11.03 -21.40 -11.77
C ASN A 24 11.50 -20.18 -10.98
N ASN A 25 10.88 -19.93 -9.84
CA ASN A 25 11.08 -18.71 -9.07
C ASN A 25 10.93 -18.93 -7.55
N LYS A 26 11.52 -18.03 -6.77
CA LYS A 26 11.49 -18.11 -5.29
C LYS A 26 10.09 -18.02 -4.68
N TYR A 27 9.17 -17.31 -5.32
CA TYR A 27 7.80 -17.13 -4.82
C TYR A 27 7.01 -18.42 -4.98
N GLY A 28 7.12 -19.10 -6.13
CA GLY A 28 6.53 -20.39 -6.38
C GLY A 28 7.09 -21.48 -5.45
N VAL A 29 8.39 -21.47 -5.18
CA VAL A 29 9.03 -22.37 -4.20
C VAL A 29 8.45 -22.12 -2.80
N TRP A 30 8.39 -20.87 -2.35
CA TRP A 30 7.79 -20.50 -1.06
C TRP A 30 6.31 -20.89 -0.95
N PHE A 31 5.57 -20.71 -2.03
CA PHE A 31 4.14 -21.05 -2.06
C PHE A 31 3.89 -22.57 -2.03
N GLY A 32 4.82 -23.36 -2.55
CA GLY A 32 4.66 -24.79 -2.80
C GLY A 32 4.08 -25.11 -4.19
N MET A 33 4.09 -24.15 -5.12
CA MET A 33 3.62 -24.27 -6.51
C MET A 33 4.63 -23.63 -7.47
N ASN A 34 5.81 -24.22 -7.58
CA ASN A 34 6.82 -23.73 -8.51
C ASN A 34 6.50 -24.16 -9.97
N ASN A 35 7.11 -23.47 -10.94
CA ASN A 35 6.92 -23.70 -12.37
C ASN A 35 5.46 -23.48 -12.86
N GLN A 36 4.73 -22.61 -12.20
CA GLN A 36 3.38 -22.16 -12.57
C GLN A 36 3.38 -20.64 -12.73
N PRO A 37 2.39 -20.04 -13.43
CA PRO A 37 2.18 -18.59 -13.41
C PRO A 37 2.11 -18.07 -11.98
N TRP A 38 2.86 -17.02 -11.68
CA TRP A 38 3.12 -16.63 -10.29
C TRP A 38 2.74 -15.18 -9.95
N CYS A 39 1.92 -14.51 -10.76
CA CYS A 39 1.50 -13.14 -10.49
C CYS A 39 0.77 -13.00 -9.14
N ASP A 40 -0.20 -13.85 -8.85
CA ASP A 40 -0.94 -13.82 -7.58
C ASP A 40 -0.17 -14.50 -6.43
N ILE A 41 0.72 -15.44 -6.74
CA ILE A 41 1.69 -15.99 -5.79
C ILE A 41 2.64 -14.89 -5.29
N PHE A 42 3.09 -13.98 -6.17
CA PHE A 42 3.90 -12.82 -5.80
C PHE A 42 3.15 -11.88 -4.84
N VAL A 43 1.88 -11.59 -5.13
CA VAL A 43 1.02 -10.80 -4.24
C VAL A 43 0.91 -11.46 -2.86
N SER A 44 0.67 -12.77 -2.82
CA SER A 44 0.59 -13.55 -1.59
C SER A 44 1.91 -13.54 -0.81
N TRP A 45 3.04 -13.65 -1.52
CA TRP A 45 4.37 -13.60 -0.92
C TRP A 45 4.65 -12.22 -0.28
N CYS A 46 4.34 -11.13 -1.00
CA CYS A 46 4.49 -9.78 -0.47
C CYS A 46 3.65 -9.57 0.78
N ALA A 47 2.40 -10.01 0.77
CA ALA A 47 1.50 -9.90 1.92
C ALA A 47 2.04 -10.64 3.16
N ALA A 48 2.54 -11.87 2.97
CA ALA A 48 3.13 -12.65 4.06
C ALA A 48 4.38 -11.99 4.64
N HIS A 49 5.24 -11.39 3.79
CA HIS A 49 6.47 -10.72 4.23
C HIS A 49 6.23 -9.32 4.81
N ALA A 50 5.05 -8.74 4.57
CA ALA A 50 4.58 -7.52 5.22
C ALA A 50 3.74 -7.81 6.49
N GLY A 51 3.50 -9.09 6.87
CA GLY A 51 2.65 -9.45 8.00
C GLY A 51 1.15 -9.23 7.74
N LEU A 52 0.72 -9.16 6.48
CA LEU A 52 -0.64 -8.77 6.06
C LEU A 52 -1.45 -9.92 5.42
N GLN A 53 -1.05 -11.18 5.69
CA GLN A 53 -1.71 -12.37 5.13
C GLN A 53 -3.17 -12.54 5.58
N ASP A 54 -3.59 -11.91 6.65
CA ASP A 54 -4.97 -11.97 7.15
C ASP A 54 -5.92 -11.13 6.28
N ILE A 55 -5.44 -10.04 5.69
CA ILE A 55 -6.22 -9.14 4.82
C ILE A 55 -5.94 -9.35 3.33
N VAL A 56 -4.78 -9.94 2.98
CA VAL A 56 -4.42 -10.40 1.63
C VAL A 56 -4.03 -11.87 1.73
N PRO A 57 -5.01 -12.79 1.78
CA PRO A 57 -4.76 -14.19 2.06
C PRO A 57 -3.98 -14.88 0.93
N LYS A 58 -3.30 -15.97 1.28
CA LYS A 58 -2.53 -16.81 0.35
C LYS A 58 -3.42 -17.31 -0.79
N ASN A 59 -3.07 -16.98 -2.03
CA ASN A 59 -3.79 -17.37 -3.23
C ASN A 59 -2.84 -17.46 -4.44
N ALA A 60 -3.18 -18.30 -5.43
CA ALA A 60 -2.37 -18.50 -6.64
C ALA A 60 -3.18 -18.28 -7.94
N TYR A 61 -4.47 -17.96 -7.84
CA TYR A 61 -5.36 -17.88 -9.00
C TYR A 61 -6.20 -16.60 -8.97
N VAL A 62 -5.94 -15.70 -9.91
CA VAL A 62 -6.49 -14.34 -9.92
C VAL A 62 -8.04 -14.30 -9.91
N PRO A 63 -8.78 -15.17 -10.64
CA PRO A 63 -10.23 -15.21 -10.52
C PRO A 63 -10.75 -15.52 -9.11
N ASP A 64 -10.06 -16.39 -8.36
CA ASP A 64 -10.43 -16.70 -6.97
C ASP A 64 -10.16 -15.51 -6.05
N ARG A 65 -9.08 -14.76 -6.30
CA ARG A 65 -8.80 -13.48 -5.63
C ARG A 65 -9.95 -12.49 -5.83
N MET A 66 -10.39 -12.31 -7.05
CA MET A 66 -11.54 -11.45 -7.35
C MET A 66 -12.81 -11.93 -6.64
N ALA A 67 -13.08 -13.25 -6.67
CA ALA A 67 -14.26 -13.82 -6.02
C ALA A 67 -14.23 -13.60 -4.50
N TYR A 68 -13.06 -13.72 -3.87
CA TYR A 68 -12.85 -13.44 -2.45
C TYR A 68 -13.22 -12.01 -2.10
N TYR A 69 -12.66 -11.01 -2.81
CA TYR A 69 -12.95 -9.61 -2.53
C TYR A 69 -14.39 -9.20 -2.92
N LYS A 70 -15.00 -9.85 -3.90
CA LYS A 70 -16.44 -9.67 -4.18
C LYS A 70 -17.32 -10.10 -3.01
N LYS A 71 -17.02 -11.22 -2.35
CA LYS A 71 -17.75 -11.69 -1.15
C LYS A 71 -17.63 -10.70 0.02
N LEU A 72 -16.51 -9.97 0.10
CA LEU A 72 -16.28 -8.95 1.11
C LEU A 72 -16.84 -7.57 0.73
N ASN A 73 -17.50 -7.42 -0.42
CA ASN A 73 -17.92 -6.14 -1.00
C ASN A 73 -16.74 -5.15 -1.17
N ALA A 74 -15.54 -5.68 -1.39
CA ALA A 74 -14.28 -4.94 -1.51
C ALA A 74 -13.65 -5.06 -2.92
N PHE A 75 -14.44 -5.45 -3.92
CA PHE A 75 -14.06 -5.39 -5.34
C PHE A 75 -14.83 -4.28 -6.03
N TYR A 76 -14.11 -3.40 -6.71
CA TYR A 76 -14.66 -2.25 -7.44
C TYR A 76 -14.27 -2.32 -8.92
N LYS A 77 -15.24 -2.16 -9.80
CA LYS A 77 -14.98 -2.09 -11.25
C LYS A 77 -14.19 -0.82 -11.59
N ARG A 78 -13.42 -0.86 -12.66
CA ARG A 78 -12.76 0.33 -13.21
C ARG A 78 -13.78 1.47 -13.39
N GLY A 79 -13.39 2.69 -12.98
CA GLY A 79 -14.21 3.89 -13.08
C GLY A 79 -15.26 4.06 -11.98
N THR A 80 -15.45 3.10 -11.09
CA THR A 80 -16.38 3.22 -9.94
C THR A 80 -15.66 3.47 -8.60
N TYR A 81 -14.33 3.49 -8.61
CA TYR A 81 -13.48 3.64 -7.44
C TYR A 81 -12.18 4.35 -7.83
N THR A 82 -11.67 5.20 -6.95
CA THR A 82 -10.34 5.79 -7.08
C THR A 82 -9.34 4.95 -6.29
N PRO A 83 -8.50 4.16 -6.95
CA PRO A 83 -7.58 3.27 -6.24
C PRO A 83 -6.54 4.04 -5.44
N LYS A 84 -6.12 3.43 -4.34
CA LYS A 84 -5.06 3.94 -3.45
C LYS A 84 -3.83 3.04 -3.53
N GLN A 85 -2.67 3.54 -3.10
CA GLN A 85 -1.47 2.74 -2.94
C GLN A 85 -1.76 1.48 -2.11
N GLY A 86 -1.21 0.34 -2.51
CA GLY A 86 -1.42 -0.95 -1.85
C GLY A 86 -2.67 -1.71 -2.32
N ASP A 87 -3.63 -1.08 -3.00
CA ASP A 87 -4.74 -1.81 -3.61
C ASP A 87 -4.23 -2.79 -4.67
N LEU A 88 -4.97 -3.87 -4.90
CA LEU A 88 -4.66 -4.83 -5.94
C LEU A 88 -5.42 -4.48 -7.20
N VAL A 89 -4.71 -4.31 -8.31
CA VAL A 89 -5.32 -4.09 -9.63
C VAL A 89 -5.41 -5.41 -10.39
N LEU A 90 -6.59 -5.69 -10.93
CA LEU A 90 -6.85 -6.87 -11.77
C LEU A 90 -6.91 -6.47 -13.22
N PHE A 91 -6.20 -7.24 -14.05
CA PHE A 91 -6.15 -7.05 -15.50
C PHE A 91 -6.85 -8.20 -16.22
N ASP A 92 -7.47 -7.86 -17.33
CA ASP A 92 -8.12 -8.74 -18.30
C ASP A 92 -7.56 -8.37 -19.68
N PHE A 93 -6.45 -8.99 -20.07
CA PHE A 93 -5.73 -8.65 -21.30
C PHE A 93 -6.47 -9.12 -22.56
N ASN A 94 -7.32 -10.12 -22.43
CA ASN A 94 -8.11 -10.67 -23.53
C ASN A 94 -9.54 -10.12 -23.61
N LEU A 95 -9.94 -9.26 -22.66
CA LEU A 95 -11.23 -8.56 -22.56
C LEU A 95 -12.45 -9.51 -22.52
N ASN A 96 -12.32 -10.65 -21.87
CA ASN A 96 -13.37 -11.65 -21.74
C ASN A 96 -14.19 -11.55 -20.42
N GLY A 97 -13.85 -10.60 -19.56
CA GLY A 97 -14.52 -10.39 -18.26
C GLY A 97 -13.95 -11.22 -17.10
N THR A 98 -12.89 -12.00 -17.36
CA THR A 98 -12.20 -12.81 -16.36
C THR A 98 -10.78 -12.26 -16.18
N PRO A 99 -10.32 -11.97 -14.94
CA PRO A 99 -8.98 -11.46 -14.76
C PRO A 99 -7.94 -12.55 -14.99
N ASP A 100 -6.90 -12.21 -15.74
CA ASP A 100 -5.78 -13.09 -16.07
C ASP A 100 -4.45 -12.62 -15.47
N HIS A 101 -4.41 -11.43 -14.89
CA HIS A 101 -3.22 -10.89 -14.25
C HIS A 101 -3.56 -9.95 -13.06
N ILE A 102 -2.57 -9.73 -12.17
CA ILE A 102 -2.70 -8.93 -10.97
C ILE A 102 -1.39 -8.22 -10.62
N GLY A 103 -1.51 -7.04 -10.00
CA GLY A 103 -0.40 -6.31 -9.41
C GLY A 103 -0.84 -5.42 -8.26
N PHE A 104 0.13 -4.77 -7.63
CA PHE A 104 -0.13 -3.72 -6.64
C PHE A 104 -0.23 -2.36 -7.32
N VAL A 105 -1.16 -1.54 -6.87
CA VAL A 105 -1.16 -0.10 -7.15
C VAL A 105 0.01 0.52 -6.37
N TYR A 106 0.98 1.05 -7.08
CA TYR A 106 2.13 1.75 -6.51
C TYR A 106 1.84 3.24 -6.32
N GLU A 107 1.36 3.89 -7.37
CA GLU A 107 1.11 5.34 -7.37
C GLU A 107 0.12 5.71 -8.47
N ILE A 108 -0.61 6.81 -8.22
CA ILE A 108 -1.46 7.46 -9.24
C ILE A 108 -1.05 8.91 -9.36
N LYS A 109 -0.72 9.33 -10.58
CA LYS A 109 -0.45 10.73 -10.95
C LYS A 109 -1.32 11.15 -12.12
N GLY A 110 -2.35 11.96 -11.84
CA GLY A 110 -3.34 12.33 -12.84
C GLY A 110 -4.03 11.09 -13.41
N SER A 111 -3.91 10.85 -14.71
CA SER A 111 -4.45 9.66 -15.39
C SER A 111 -3.47 8.48 -15.47
N THR A 112 -2.29 8.61 -14.90
CA THR A 112 -1.27 7.55 -14.93
C THR A 112 -1.36 6.71 -13.67
N LEU A 113 -1.67 5.42 -13.84
CA LEU A 113 -1.59 4.36 -12.84
C LEU A 113 -0.24 3.68 -12.98
N THR A 114 0.57 3.71 -11.92
CA THR A 114 1.82 2.93 -11.81
C THR A 114 1.59 1.75 -10.90
N THR A 115 2.06 0.57 -11.32
CA THR A 115 1.87 -0.71 -10.63
C THR A 115 3.20 -1.42 -10.39
N ILE A 116 3.26 -2.34 -9.43
CA ILE A 116 4.32 -3.33 -9.27
C ILE A 116 3.72 -4.70 -9.52
N GLU A 117 4.28 -5.44 -10.47
CA GLU A 117 3.72 -6.70 -10.96
C GLU A 117 4.79 -7.79 -10.99
N GLY A 118 4.45 -8.97 -10.46
CA GLY A 118 5.23 -10.20 -10.63
C GLY A 118 4.75 -10.99 -11.83
N ASN A 119 5.58 -11.87 -12.37
CA ASN A 119 5.26 -12.70 -13.54
C ASN A 119 4.85 -11.88 -14.78
N THR A 120 5.48 -10.74 -14.97
CA THR A 120 5.21 -9.83 -16.10
C THR A 120 6.47 -9.55 -16.90
N THR A 121 6.34 -8.87 -18.01
CA THR A 121 7.46 -8.47 -18.88
C THR A 121 7.81 -7.00 -18.68
N LYS A 122 9.07 -6.65 -18.92
CA LYS A 122 9.52 -5.26 -18.88
C LYS A 122 8.75 -4.38 -19.88
N ASN A 123 8.54 -4.88 -21.08
CA ASN A 123 7.86 -4.18 -22.19
C ASN A 123 6.65 -4.98 -22.63
N GLY A 124 5.59 -4.26 -23.08
CA GLY A 124 4.35 -4.90 -23.51
C GLY A 124 3.48 -5.39 -22.34
N GLU A 125 2.41 -6.09 -22.65
CA GLU A 125 1.49 -6.68 -21.71
C GLU A 125 1.61 -8.21 -21.74
N SER A 126 1.63 -8.84 -20.58
CA SER A 126 1.70 -10.29 -20.48
C SER A 126 1.18 -10.76 -19.14
N SER A 127 0.40 -11.83 -19.14
CA SER A 127 -0.03 -12.56 -17.94
C SER A 127 0.98 -13.63 -17.50
N ASN A 128 2.04 -13.84 -18.29
CA ASN A 128 3.12 -14.79 -17.99
C ASN A 128 4.45 -14.24 -18.51
N GLY A 129 5.13 -13.47 -17.70
CA GLY A 129 6.42 -12.84 -18.00
C GLY A 129 7.55 -13.38 -17.13
N ASP A 130 8.70 -12.72 -17.20
CA ASP A 130 9.97 -13.25 -16.68
C ASP A 130 10.44 -12.59 -15.37
N GLY A 131 9.65 -11.70 -14.79
CA GLY A 131 10.17 -10.99 -13.60
C GLY A 131 9.19 -10.10 -12.87
N VAL A 132 9.73 -9.32 -11.94
CA VAL A 132 9.02 -8.28 -11.22
C VAL A 132 9.38 -6.92 -11.79
N TYR A 133 8.37 -6.17 -12.22
CA TYR A 133 8.57 -4.87 -12.83
C TYR A 133 7.56 -3.83 -12.35
N GLN A 134 8.00 -2.58 -12.39
CA GLN A 134 7.13 -1.44 -12.32
C GLN A 134 6.59 -1.13 -13.72
N LYS A 135 5.27 -0.96 -13.82
CA LYS A 135 4.55 -0.70 -15.08
C LYS A 135 3.72 0.57 -14.94
N SER A 136 3.49 1.26 -16.05
CA SER A 136 2.62 2.44 -16.06
C SER A 136 1.60 2.35 -17.19
N ARG A 137 0.34 2.68 -16.86
CA ARG A 137 -0.80 2.63 -17.79
C ARG A 137 -1.73 3.81 -17.56
N ASN A 138 -2.58 4.09 -18.52
CA ASN A 138 -3.71 4.98 -18.26
C ASN A 138 -4.70 4.28 -17.32
N ILE A 139 -5.13 4.95 -16.26
CA ILE A 139 -6.07 4.41 -15.26
C ILE A 139 -7.43 3.99 -15.87
N ASN A 140 -7.77 4.56 -17.04
CA ASN A 140 -8.99 4.24 -17.80
C ASN A 140 -8.75 3.16 -18.86
N SER A 141 -7.58 2.53 -18.92
CA SER A 141 -7.29 1.47 -19.91
C SER A 141 -8.31 0.35 -19.82
N SER A 142 -8.79 -0.13 -20.99
CA SER A 142 -9.83 -1.18 -21.08
C SER A 142 -9.38 -2.51 -20.47
N ILE A 143 -8.08 -2.78 -20.42
CA ILE A 143 -7.53 -4.00 -19.83
C ILE A 143 -7.59 -4.01 -18.28
N ILE A 144 -7.84 -2.88 -17.62
CA ILE A 144 -8.08 -2.85 -16.19
C ILE A 144 -9.51 -3.28 -15.93
N LEU A 145 -9.68 -4.45 -15.31
CA LEU A 145 -11.00 -4.97 -14.95
C LEU A 145 -11.55 -4.26 -13.70
N GLY A 146 -10.71 -4.03 -12.71
CA GLY A 146 -11.07 -3.39 -11.45
C GLY A 146 -10.00 -3.53 -10.38
N TYR A 147 -10.41 -3.26 -9.14
CA TYR A 147 -9.53 -3.20 -7.99
C TYR A 147 -10.08 -4.01 -6.83
N CYS A 148 -9.23 -4.78 -6.18
CA CYS A 148 -9.51 -5.38 -4.88
C CYS A 148 -8.89 -4.49 -3.80
N VAL A 149 -9.67 -4.16 -2.78
CA VAL A 149 -9.27 -3.24 -1.70
C VAL A 149 -9.15 -4.04 -0.40
N PRO A 150 -7.92 -4.41 0.00
CA PRO A 150 -7.69 -5.06 1.29
C PRO A 150 -8.15 -4.17 2.45
N ALA A 151 -8.60 -4.78 3.53
CA ALA A 151 -9.05 -4.07 4.73
C ALA A 151 -7.85 -3.59 5.56
N TYR A 152 -7.02 -2.74 4.97
CA TYR A 152 -5.92 -2.10 5.69
C TYR A 152 -6.48 -1.29 6.87
N GLU A 153 -5.75 -1.30 7.97
CA GLU A 153 -5.98 -0.35 9.04
C GLU A 153 -5.81 1.06 8.45
N GLU A 154 -6.89 1.84 8.47
CA GLU A 154 -6.79 3.25 8.13
C GLU A 154 -5.93 3.88 9.22
N GLU A 155 -4.83 4.55 8.83
CA GLU A 155 -4.22 5.50 9.76
C GLU A 155 -5.33 6.49 10.10
N GLU A 156 -5.75 6.53 11.36
CA GLU A 156 -6.59 7.62 11.80
C GLU A 156 -5.86 8.89 11.37
N ASP A 157 -6.53 9.72 10.58
CA ASP A 157 -6.01 11.04 10.19
C ASP A 157 -5.99 11.91 11.45
N VAL A 158 -5.07 11.55 12.36
CA VAL A 158 -4.88 12.23 13.63
C VAL A 158 -4.43 13.63 13.27
N MET A 159 -5.35 14.57 13.41
CA MET A 159 -5.06 15.98 13.19
C MET A 159 -3.77 16.33 13.91
N ARG A 160 -2.78 16.77 13.14
CA ARG A 160 -1.46 17.14 13.65
C ARG A 160 -1.23 18.62 13.48
N TYR A 161 -0.95 19.28 14.57
CA TYR A 161 -0.59 20.68 14.60
C TYR A 161 0.84 20.85 14.08
N GLN A 162 0.99 21.57 12.99
CA GLN A 162 2.31 21.83 12.39
C GLN A 162 2.87 23.20 12.81
N LYS A 163 2.01 24.12 13.25
CA LYS A 163 2.38 25.48 13.65
C LYS A 163 1.81 25.81 15.02
N ILE A 164 2.51 26.68 15.75
CA ILE A 164 2.04 27.21 17.05
C ILE A 164 0.67 27.88 16.92
N SER A 165 0.39 28.53 15.78
CA SER A 165 -0.89 29.17 15.51
C SER A 165 -2.07 28.20 15.47
N GLU A 166 -1.83 26.94 15.16
CA GLU A 166 -2.83 25.87 15.06
C GLU A 166 -3.13 25.23 16.43
N ILE A 167 -2.22 25.42 17.41
CA ILE A 167 -2.36 24.86 18.76
C ILE A 167 -3.55 25.52 19.48
N PRO A 168 -4.48 24.73 20.04
CA PRO A 168 -5.56 25.25 20.87
C PRO A 168 -5.04 26.08 22.04
N SER A 169 -5.83 27.06 22.45
CA SER A 169 -5.44 27.99 23.53
C SER A 169 -4.99 27.31 24.82
N TRP A 170 -5.61 26.18 25.15
CA TRP A 170 -5.30 25.42 26.36
C TRP A 170 -3.92 24.76 26.36
N GLY A 171 -3.32 24.49 25.17
CA GLY A 171 -2.01 23.84 25.02
C GLY A 171 -0.88 24.81 24.63
N LYS A 172 -1.22 26.01 24.19
CA LYS A 172 -0.28 26.94 23.57
C LYS A 172 0.86 27.34 24.50
N ALA A 173 0.57 27.66 25.74
CA ALA A 173 1.57 28.10 26.72
C ALA A 173 2.61 26.99 27.01
N THR A 174 2.15 25.74 27.17
CA THR A 174 3.02 24.59 27.37
C THR A 174 3.92 24.33 26.14
N VAL A 175 3.35 24.39 24.94
CA VAL A 175 4.14 24.19 23.69
C VAL A 175 5.19 25.29 23.54
N ASP A 176 4.84 26.56 23.77
CA ASP A 176 5.78 27.69 23.73
C ASP A 176 6.93 27.53 24.75
N LYS A 177 6.60 27.06 25.99
CA LYS A 177 7.59 26.75 27.03
C LYS A 177 8.56 25.67 26.55
N LEU A 178 8.03 24.53 26.06
CA LEU A 178 8.82 23.37 25.64
C LEU A 178 9.70 23.65 24.40
N ILE A 179 9.22 24.49 23.48
CA ILE A 179 10.04 24.95 22.35
C ILE A 179 11.21 25.80 22.86
N LYS A 180 10.98 26.77 23.78
CA LYS A 180 12.04 27.60 24.37
C LYS A 180 13.06 26.76 25.14
N MET A 181 12.66 25.69 25.77
CA MET A 181 13.53 24.72 26.45
C MET A 181 14.27 23.79 25.49
N GLY A 182 13.95 23.80 24.19
CA GLY A 182 14.53 22.91 23.17
C GLY A 182 14.03 21.47 23.24
N VAL A 183 12.98 21.19 24.01
CA VAL A 183 12.36 19.86 24.14
C VAL A 183 11.56 19.51 22.88
N ILE A 184 10.83 20.48 22.34
CA ILE A 184 10.12 20.34 21.08
C ILE A 184 10.91 21.07 19.99
N GLN A 185 11.39 20.32 19.00
CA GLN A 185 12.16 20.86 17.86
C GLN A 185 11.39 20.75 16.54
N GLY A 186 10.35 19.90 16.50
CA GLY A 186 9.60 19.59 15.27
C GLY A 186 10.41 18.79 14.25
N ASN A 187 9.88 18.72 13.04
CA ASN A 187 10.51 18.07 11.89
C ASN A 187 10.47 18.97 10.66
N THR A 188 10.83 18.47 9.47
CA THR A 188 10.82 19.25 8.22
C THR A 188 9.44 19.78 7.80
N LYS A 189 8.35 19.24 8.38
CA LYS A 189 6.96 19.68 8.12
C LYS A 189 6.44 20.65 9.17
N GLY A 190 7.06 20.73 10.35
CA GLY A 190 6.66 21.57 11.46
C GLY A 190 6.70 20.88 12.82
N LEU A 191 5.80 21.26 13.74
CA LEU A 191 5.78 20.73 15.11
C LEU A 191 5.39 19.25 15.20
N ASP A 192 4.52 18.81 14.32
CA ASP A 192 4.05 17.42 14.20
C ASP A 192 3.42 16.84 15.49
N LEU A 193 2.65 17.67 16.21
CA LEU A 193 2.00 17.28 17.46
C LEU A 193 0.56 16.81 17.21
N SER A 194 0.23 15.59 17.63
CA SER A 194 -1.18 15.15 17.71
C SER A 194 -1.88 15.77 18.92
N GLU A 195 -3.22 15.75 18.94
CA GLU A 195 -3.98 16.25 20.08
C GLU A 195 -3.66 15.45 21.36
N ASP A 196 -3.50 14.11 21.26
CA ASP A 196 -3.15 13.28 22.40
C ASP A 196 -1.76 13.59 22.94
N MET A 197 -0.77 13.76 22.04
CA MET A 197 0.56 14.23 22.45
C MET A 197 0.48 15.57 23.18
N LEU A 198 -0.31 16.52 22.64
CA LEU A 198 -0.51 17.83 23.24
C LEU A 198 -1.15 17.70 24.63
N ARG A 199 -2.15 16.85 24.82
CA ARG A 199 -2.79 16.57 26.11
C ARG A 199 -1.77 16.04 27.12
N VAL A 200 -0.97 15.06 26.73
CA VAL A 200 0.08 14.49 27.61
C VAL A 200 1.10 15.56 28.01
N LEU A 201 1.55 16.40 27.07
CA LEU A 201 2.50 17.48 27.37
C LEU A 201 1.90 18.48 28.37
N VAL A 202 0.64 18.89 28.20
CA VAL A 202 -0.04 19.82 29.12
C VAL A 202 -0.28 19.21 30.49
N TYR A 203 -0.62 17.92 30.59
CA TYR A 203 -0.76 17.25 31.88
C TYR A 203 0.57 17.20 32.63
N ASN A 204 1.66 16.87 31.94
CA ASN A 204 3.00 16.83 32.52
C ASN A 204 3.47 18.22 32.97
N ASP A 205 3.21 19.27 32.18
CA ASP A 205 3.54 20.65 32.53
C ASP A 205 2.77 21.11 33.80
N ARG A 206 1.46 20.83 33.85
CA ARG A 206 0.64 21.13 35.03
C ARG A 206 1.03 20.33 36.28
N ALA A 207 1.62 19.16 36.11
CA ALA A 207 2.18 18.37 37.19
C ALA A 207 3.60 18.83 37.63
N GLY A 208 4.15 19.87 37.02
CA GLY A 208 5.46 20.42 37.35
C GLY A 208 6.64 19.58 36.85
N LEU A 209 6.41 18.67 35.87
CA LEU A 209 7.47 17.80 35.35
C LEU A 209 8.46 18.51 34.42
N TYR A 210 8.17 19.74 34.04
CA TYR A 210 9.03 20.56 33.18
C TYR A 210 9.53 21.85 33.88
N ASP A 211 9.41 21.93 35.21
CA ASP A 211 9.89 23.06 36.02
C ASP A 211 11.34 22.87 36.46
#